data_131c3cdbcfdc236ad4cac2299166584f
#
_entry.id   131c3cdbcfdc236ad4cac2299166584f
#
_cell.length_a   1.000
_cell.length_b   1.000
_cell.length_c   1.000
_cell.angle_alpha   90.00
_cell.angle_beta   90.00
_cell.angle_gamma   90.00
#
_symmetry.space_group_name_H-M   'P 1'
#
loop_
_entity.id
_entity.type
_entity.pdbx_description
1 polymer ?
#
loop_
_entity_poly.entity_id
_entity_poly.type
_entity_poly.pdbx_seq_one_letter_code
_entity_poly.pdbx_strand_id
1 'polypeptide(L)'
;MPIVLSVRTALLAVAFAFVAIALVALRPHSTPGPALRDFEAYYSAGVTWSSGGNPYGRGIWATERRVPGVSGSREEVLPFVGPPQTLPLWALFARLPYAQAAQAWSVCLGAALLALIWFSLRGAGAAPAGPVALAAIALAIGFGPVTSNLALGQVALLALAGATLAANFATSTGYTAVGGTLAAFQPNVALALLSQATQRRTVLGLAIAAFFTYAVGALARGPVWPVEYLRLLAAHHGAEGLTAIQHTPAAIAFGFGASPALGTALGAAIAVLTVAGAVALCRMIPEPFARFAACCALVPFVATFFHEHDFVVAYVPAIWCALRSRGAIRAVALTGTLFAAIDWFGLAQRPDGLAQSAALAWAAALAFLSMRADVELDAKISIALAVVAIAFGAGAVLALSHPAPVWPDTLTSFHAPPALSVAQVWALEQRRAGLAAPSWAWSLLRLMPLAGCALLAFATVRTSAPAVSDSTR
;
A
#
# COMPACT_ATOMS: atom_id res chain seq x y z
N MET A 1 17.44 -18.96 -34.37
CA MET A 1 16.04 -18.52 -34.47
C MET A 1 15.70 -17.78 -33.17
N PRO A 2 15.39 -16.50 -33.16
CA PRO A 2 14.86 -15.87 -31.96
C PRO A 2 13.48 -16.48 -31.69
N ILE A 3 13.28 -16.98 -30.47
CA ILE A 3 11.96 -17.43 -30.01
C ILE A 3 11.11 -16.16 -29.88
N VAL A 4 10.39 -15.83 -30.93
CA VAL A 4 9.38 -14.77 -30.88
C VAL A 4 8.20 -15.37 -30.13
N LEU A 5 8.17 -15.18 -28.80
CA LEU A 5 6.97 -15.47 -28.04
C LEU A 5 5.85 -14.58 -28.60
N SER A 6 4.78 -15.17 -29.09
CA SER A 6 3.64 -14.37 -29.50
C SER A 6 3.07 -13.66 -28.28
N VAL A 7 2.59 -12.45 -28.43
CA VAL A 7 1.92 -11.70 -27.35
C VAL A 7 0.83 -12.52 -26.68
N ARG A 8 0.06 -13.25 -27.50
CA ARG A 8 -0.97 -14.16 -27.03
C ARG A 8 -0.40 -15.19 -26.04
N THR A 9 0.75 -15.80 -26.37
CA THR A 9 1.41 -16.76 -25.50
C THR A 9 1.89 -16.11 -24.19
N ALA A 10 2.48 -14.91 -24.27
CA ALA A 10 2.94 -14.18 -23.09
C ALA A 10 1.77 -13.77 -22.17
N LEU A 11 0.67 -13.24 -22.75
CA LEU A 11 -0.52 -12.88 -21.97
C LEU A 11 -1.21 -14.10 -21.36
N LEU A 12 -1.28 -15.22 -22.07
CA LEU A 12 -1.81 -16.48 -21.52
C LEU A 12 -0.93 -17.00 -20.37
N ALA A 13 0.40 -16.90 -20.51
CA ALA A 13 1.32 -17.27 -19.45
C ALA A 13 1.13 -16.41 -18.20
N VAL A 14 0.96 -15.08 -18.34
CA VAL A 14 0.64 -14.18 -17.23
C VAL A 14 -0.71 -14.51 -16.62
N ALA A 15 -1.75 -14.75 -17.44
CA ALA A 15 -3.06 -15.14 -16.94
C ALA A 15 -2.99 -16.46 -16.15
N PHE A 16 -2.24 -17.45 -16.65
CA PHE A 16 -2.02 -18.72 -15.95
C PHE A 16 -1.28 -18.50 -14.61
N ALA A 17 -0.25 -17.65 -14.58
CA ALA A 17 0.46 -17.31 -13.35
C ALA A 17 -0.47 -16.67 -12.29
N PHE A 18 -1.40 -15.80 -12.71
CA PHE A 18 -2.42 -15.24 -11.81
C PHE A 18 -3.38 -16.29 -11.29
N VAL A 19 -3.81 -17.23 -12.11
CA VAL A 19 -4.62 -18.36 -11.64
C VAL A 19 -3.84 -19.20 -10.63
N ALA A 20 -2.56 -19.49 -10.86
CA ALA A 20 -1.72 -20.21 -9.92
C ALA A 20 -1.59 -19.46 -8.57
N ILE A 21 -1.43 -18.12 -8.59
CA ILE A 21 -1.42 -17.29 -7.40
C ILE A 21 -2.75 -17.36 -6.66
N ALA A 22 -3.88 -17.29 -7.36
CA ALA A 22 -5.21 -17.42 -6.76
C ALA A 22 -5.40 -18.80 -6.09
N LEU A 23 -4.88 -19.87 -6.69
CA LEU A 23 -4.90 -21.21 -6.10
C LEU A 23 -4.05 -21.31 -4.82
N VAL A 24 -2.94 -20.56 -4.73
CA VAL A 24 -2.17 -20.45 -3.47
C VAL A 24 -3.05 -19.87 -2.36
N ALA A 25 -3.87 -18.87 -2.67
CA ALA A 25 -4.77 -18.24 -1.72
C ALA A 25 -5.93 -19.15 -1.25
N LEU A 26 -6.22 -20.24 -1.96
CA LEU A 26 -7.23 -21.22 -1.51
C LEU A 26 -6.80 -22.06 -0.30
N ARG A 27 -5.54 -21.96 0.13
CA ARG A 27 -5.08 -22.66 1.32
C ARG A 27 -5.67 -22.00 2.58
N PRO A 28 -6.27 -22.78 3.48
CA PRO A 28 -6.71 -22.23 4.78
C PRO A 28 -5.48 -21.94 5.63
N HIS A 29 -5.21 -20.68 5.90
CA HIS A 29 -4.04 -20.25 6.67
C HIS A 29 -4.41 -19.55 7.97
N SER A 30 -5.62 -19.06 8.12
CA SER A 30 -6.06 -18.37 9.33
C SER A 30 -7.55 -18.58 9.59
N THR A 31 -7.95 -18.48 10.86
CA THR A 31 -9.35 -18.39 11.23
C THR A 31 -9.98 -17.11 10.68
N PRO A 32 -11.25 -17.15 10.23
CA PRO A 32 -11.99 -15.95 9.88
C PRO A 32 -11.97 -14.95 11.04
N GLY A 33 -11.57 -13.72 10.73
CA GLY A 33 -11.61 -12.59 11.66
C GLY A 33 -12.85 -11.72 11.43
N PRO A 34 -12.94 -10.56 12.11
CA PRO A 34 -14.01 -9.60 11.87
C PRO A 34 -13.96 -9.05 10.45
N ALA A 35 -15.12 -8.64 9.94
CA ALA A 35 -15.19 -7.92 8.68
C ALA A 35 -14.38 -6.62 8.79
N LEU A 36 -13.55 -6.32 7.78
CA LEU A 36 -12.62 -5.19 7.79
C LEU A 36 -11.71 -5.22 9.04
N ARG A 37 -10.88 -6.25 9.14
CA ARG A 37 -10.08 -6.57 10.32
C ARG A 37 -9.33 -5.37 10.92
N ASP A 38 -8.70 -4.53 10.10
CA ASP A 38 -7.92 -3.40 10.63
C ASP A 38 -8.82 -2.20 11.01
N PHE A 39 -10.02 -2.12 10.43
CA PHE A 39 -11.04 -1.15 10.85
C PHE A 39 -11.50 -1.40 12.29
N GLU A 40 -11.39 -2.62 12.79
CA GLU A 40 -11.68 -2.97 14.19
C GLU A 40 -10.89 -2.08 15.16
N ALA A 41 -9.57 -1.92 14.92
CA ALA A 41 -8.72 -1.06 15.75
C ALA A 41 -9.16 0.41 15.68
N TYR A 42 -9.54 0.90 14.49
CA TYR A 42 -10.02 2.27 14.32
C TYR A 42 -11.36 2.50 15.03
N TYR A 43 -12.31 1.58 14.85
CA TYR A 43 -13.60 1.62 15.53
C TYR A 43 -13.43 1.59 17.04
N SER A 44 -12.63 0.66 17.54
CA SER A 44 -12.38 0.48 18.97
C SER A 44 -11.64 1.67 19.59
N ALA A 45 -10.73 2.30 18.84
CA ALA A 45 -10.11 3.57 19.23
C ALA A 45 -11.16 4.68 19.37
N GLY A 46 -12.10 4.77 18.42
CA GLY A 46 -13.20 5.73 18.48
C GLY A 46 -14.10 5.54 19.69
N VAL A 47 -14.51 4.29 19.99
CA VAL A 47 -15.29 3.97 21.18
C VAL A 47 -14.53 4.32 22.47
N THR A 48 -13.28 3.90 22.57
CA THR A 48 -12.43 4.14 23.74
C THR A 48 -12.24 5.63 23.99
N TRP A 49 -11.92 6.40 22.93
CA TRP A 49 -11.74 7.84 23.05
C TRP A 49 -13.03 8.58 23.42
N SER A 50 -14.17 8.20 22.83
CA SER A 50 -15.49 8.78 23.15
C SER A 50 -15.90 8.54 24.61
N SER A 51 -15.38 7.48 25.22
CA SER A 51 -15.62 7.14 26.63
C SER A 51 -14.60 7.78 27.57
N GLY A 52 -13.72 8.68 27.10
CA GLY A 52 -12.66 9.32 27.87
C GLY A 52 -11.45 8.43 28.14
N GLY A 53 -11.36 7.25 27.50
CA GLY A 53 -10.24 6.33 27.63
C GLY A 53 -9.06 6.69 26.70
N ASN A 54 -7.92 6.02 26.92
CA ASN A 54 -6.75 6.19 26.07
C ASN A 54 -6.78 5.19 24.90
N PRO A 55 -6.98 5.63 23.62
CA PRO A 55 -7.05 4.75 22.47
C PRO A 55 -5.72 4.08 22.12
N TYR A 56 -4.60 4.58 22.65
CA TYR A 56 -3.26 3.99 22.50
C TYR A 56 -2.86 3.09 23.67
N GLY A 57 -3.76 2.89 24.61
CA GLY A 57 -3.54 2.08 25.80
C GLY A 57 -4.23 0.73 25.73
N ARG A 58 -3.95 -0.13 26.69
CA ARG A 58 -4.51 -1.48 26.77
C ARG A 58 -6.05 -1.51 26.87
N GLY A 59 -6.69 -0.40 27.25
CA GLY A 59 -8.15 -0.31 27.35
C GLY A 59 -8.90 -0.55 26.02
N ILE A 60 -8.23 -0.34 24.88
CA ILE A 60 -8.80 -0.59 23.55
C ILE A 60 -9.23 -2.06 23.39
N TRP A 61 -8.52 -3.00 23.97
CA TRP A 61 -8.77 -4.43 23.86
C TRP A 61 -10.11 -4.89 24.44
N ALA A 62 -10.56 -4.24 25.50
CA ALA A 62 -11.87 -4.51 26.06
C ALA A 62 -12.98 -4.16 25.07
N THR A 63 -12.74 -3.21 24.16
CA THR A 63 -13.66 -2.81 23.11
C THR A 63 -13.53 -3.75 21.90
N GLU A 64 -12.34 -4.08 21.46
CA GLU A 64 -12.08 -5.01 20.34
C GLU A 64 -12.76 -6.37 20.57
N ARG A 65 -12.66 -6.92 21.78
CA ARG A 65 -13.31 -8.20 22.15
C ARG A 65 -14.84 -8.20 22.01
N ARG A 66 -15.45 -7.03 21.91
CA ARG A 66 -16.91 -6.90 21.71
C ARG A 66 -17.29 -6.81 20.22
N VAL A 67 -16.29 -6.68 19.35
CA VAL A 67 -16.51 -6.63 17.91
C VAL A 67 -16.92 -8.02 17.41
N PRO A 68 -18.01 -8.14 16.64
CA PRO A 68 -18.45 -9.42 16.09
C PRO A 68 -17.36 -10.04 15.20
N GLY A 69 -17.03 -11.30 15.42
CA GLY A 69 -16.00 -12.03 14.70
C GLY A 69 -14.63 -12.03 15.40
N VAL A 70 -14.43 -11.21 16.43
CA VAL A 70 -13.28 -11.31 17.31
C VAL A 70 -13.51 -12.44 18.30
N SER A 71 -12.59 -13.39 18.35
CA SER A 71 -12.71 -14.50 19.30
C SER A 71 -12.44 -14.01 20.72
N GLY A 72 -13.38 -14.27 21.65
CA GLY A 72 -13.19 -13.94 23.07
C GLY A 72 -12.08 -14.75 23.77
N SER A 73 -11.67 -15.87 23.17
CA SER A 73 -10.57 -16.71 23.64
C SER A 73 -9.22 -16.33 23.01
N ARG A 74 -9.22 -15.53 21.95
CA ARG A 74 -8.03 -15.07 21.23
C ARG A 74 -7.76 -13.63 21.62
N GLU A 75 -6.69 -13.41 22.37
CA GLU A 75 -6.15 -12.07 22.55
C GLU A 75 -5.32 -11.64 21.35
N GLU A 76 -5.89 -11.69 20.17
CA GLU A 76 -5.33 -10.95 19.06
C GLU A 76 -5.78 -9.50 19.20
N VAL A 77 -4.86 -8.66 19.53
CA VAL A 77 -5.14 -7.26 19.77
C VAL A 77 -4.45 -6.45 18.69
N LEU A 78 -5.22 -5.74 17.92
CA LEU A 78 -4.71 -4.82 16.91
C LEU A 78 -4.43 -3.47 17.57
N PRO A 79 -3.17 -3.05 17.71
CA PRO A 79 -2.85 -1.75 18.28
C PRO A 79 -3.35 -0.63 17.37
N PHE A 80 -4.06 0.35 17.93
CA PHE A 80 -4.34 1.56 17.19
C PHE A 80 -3.04 2.40 17.06
N VAL A 81 -2.57 2.57 15.83
CA VAL A 81 -1.39 3.38 15.49
C VAL A 81 -1.73 4.58 14.61
N GLY A 82 -3.02 4.83 14.38
CA GLY A 82 -3.48 5.99 13.63
C GLY A 82 -3.17 7.31 14.34
N PRO A 83 -2.94 8.40 13.59
CA PRO A 83 -2.61 9.69 14.19
C PRO A 83 -3.82 10.32 14.91
N PRO A 84 -3.59 11.10 16.01
CA PRO A 84 -4.66 11.60 16.88
C PRO A 84 -5.75 12.43 16.20
N GLN A 85 -5.43 13.15 15.13
CA GLN A 85 -6.43 13.93 14.39
C GLN A 85 -7.50 13.05 13.70
N THR A 86 -7.30 11.74 13.63
CA THR A 86 -8.29 10.81 13.08
C THR A 86 -9.33 10.36 14.10
N LEU A 87 -9.08 10.54 15.40
CA LEU A 87 -9.95 10.06 16.48
C LEU A 87 -11.39 10.62 16.40
N PRO A 88 -11.62 11.92 16.08
CA PRO A 88 -12.99 12.42 15.92
C PRO A 88 -13.78 11.71 14.80
N LEU A 89 -13.10 11.30 13.71
CA LEU A 89 -13.74 10.52 12.65
C LEU A 89 -14.13 9.14 13.16
N TRP A 90 -13.22 8.45 13.86
CA TRP A 90 -13.49 7.12 14.41
C TRP A 90 -14.59 7.17 15.48
N ALA A 91 -14.64 8.24 16.28
CA ALA A 91 -15.72 8.47 17.24
C ALA A 91 -17.09 8.64 16.56
N LEU A 92 -17.13 9.20 15.36
CA LEU A 92 -18.37 9.30 14.58
C LEU A 92 -18.87 7.91 14.15
N PHE A 93 -17.99 7.06 13.63
CA PHE A 93 -18.32 5.68 13.27
C PHE A 93 -18.67 4.83 14.50
N ALA A 94 -18.03 5.08 15.64
CA ALA A 94 -18.30 4.41 16.91
C ALA A 94 -19.73 4.66 17.48
N ARG A 95 -20.48 5.61 16.93
CA ARG A 95 -21.91 5.80 17.26
C ARG A 95 -22.82 4.75 16.62
N LEU A 96 -22.34 4.02 15.65
CA LEU A 96 -23.06 2.96 14.96
C LEU A 96 -22.66 1.59 15.53
N PRO A 97 -23.53 0.57 15.50
CA PRO A 97 -23.10 -0.81 15.68
C PRO A 97 -21.99 -1.16 14.66
N TYR A 98 -21.04 -2.01 15.08
CA TYR A 98 -19.86 -2.32 14.26
C TYR A 98 -20.18 -2.69 12.80
N ALA A 99 -21.16 -3.57 12.59
CA ALA A 99 -21.53 -4.01 11.23
C ALA A 99 -21.97 -2.83 10.33
N GLN A 100 -22.75 -1.89 10.89
CA GLN A 100 -23.17 -0.68 10.16
C GLN A 100 -21.99 0.28 9.94
N ALA A 101 -21.13 0.43 10.94
CA ALA A 101 -19.93 1.24 10.83
C ALA A 101 -18.99 0.69 9.74
N ALA A 102 -18.77 -0.62 9.70
CA ALA A 102 -17.96 -1.30 8.68
C ALA A 102 -18.55 -1.13 7.27
N GLN A 103 -19.88 -1.26 7.11
CA GLN A 103 -20.54 -0.99 5.84
C GLN A 103 -20.38 0.47 5.40
N ALA A 104 -20.61 1.42 6.30
CA ALA A 104 -20.44 2.84 5.99
C ALA A 104 -18.98 3.17 5.63
N TRP A 105 -18.02 2.57 6.35
CA TRP A 105 -16.61 2.71 6.02
C TRP A 105 -16.25 2.10 4.67
N SER A 106 -16.79 0.94 4.32
CA SER A 106 -16.61 0.34 2.98
C SER A 106 -17.11 1.25 1.86
N VAL A 107 -18.24 1.94 2.07
CA VAL A 107 -18.74 2.95 1.11
C VAL A 107 -17.76 4.13 0.99
N CYS A 108 -17.21 4.62 2.10
CA CYS A 108 -16.19 5.67 2.08
C CYS A 108 -14.93 5.22 1.30
N LEU A 109 -14.49 3.98 1.51
CA LEU A 109 -13.33 3.43 0.77
C LEU A 109 -13.63 3.26 -0.72
N GLY A 110 -14.84 2.82 -1.08
CA GLY A 110 -15.29 2.77 -2.47
C GLY A 110 -15.29 4.16 -3.14
N ALA A 111 -15.79 5.17 -2.45
CA ALA A 111 -15.75 6.54 -2.92
C ALA A 111 -14.30 7.07 -3.05
N ALA A 112 -13.43 6.76 -2.10
CA ALA A 112 -12.02 7.10 -2.14
C ALA A 112 -11.31 6.43 -3.34
N LEU A 113 -11.62 5.16 -3.62
CA LEU A 113 -11.09 4.45 -4.78
C LEU A 113 -11.52 5.11 -6.10
N LEU A 114 -12.80 5.43 -6.24
CA LEU A 114 -13.31 6.12 -7.44
C LEU A 114 -12.65 7.51 -7.61
N ALA A 115 -12.46 8.25 -6.52
CA ALA A 115 -11.75 9.52 -6.52
C ALA A 115 -10.26 9.35 -6.92
N LEU A 116 -9.59 8.32 -6.38
CA LEU A 116 -8.21 7.99 -6.74
C LEU A 116 -8.08 7.69 -8.24
N ILE A 117 -8.96 6.86 -8.81
CA ILE A 117 -8.99 6.54 -10.24
C ILE A 117 -9.20 7.82 -11.05
N TRP A 118 -10.20 8.60 -10.68
CA TRP A 118 -10.54 9.85 -11.35
C TRP A 118 -9.36 10.83 -11.41
N PHE A 119 -8.75 11.11 -10.25
CA PHE A 119 -7.64 12.05 -10.17
C PHE A 119 -6.35 11.51 -10.79
N SER A 120 -6.11 10.19 -10.74
CA SER A 120 -4.97 9.57 -11.42
C SER A 120 -5.05 9.71 -12.94
N LEU A 121 -6.23 9.45 -13.53
CA LEU A 121 -6.49 9.62 -14.95
C LEU A 121 -6.37 11.09 -15.38
N ARG A 122 -7.00 12.01 -14.63
CA ARG A 122 -6.92 13.45 -14.88
C ARG A 122 -5.48 13.96 -14.82
N GLY A 123 -4.73 13.56 -13.79
CA GLY A 123 -3.33 13.95 -13.62
C GLY A 123 -2.42 13.42 -14.72
N ALA A 124 -2.74 12.26 -15.28
CA ALA A 124 -2.07 11.71 -16.45
C ALA A 124 -2.54 12.34 -17.79
N GLY A 125 -3.48 13.32 -17.74
CA GLY A 125 -3.99 14.01 -18.93
C GLY A 125 -5.02 13.22 -19.73
N ALA A 126 -5.64 12.19 -19.15
CA ALA A 126 -6.70 11.41 -19.76
C ALA A 126 -8.08 11.83 -19.25
N ALA A 127 -9.10 11.74 -20.10
CA ALA A 127 -10.48 11.88 -19.68
C ALA A 127 -10.86 10.68 -18.79
N PRO A 128 -11.43 10.89 -17.59
CA PRO A 128 -11.84 9.80 -16.72
C PRO A 128 -13.19 9.19 -17.16
N ALA A 129 -13.27 8.80 -18.43
CA ALA A 129 -14.47 8.27 -19.07
C ALA A 129 -14.12 7.23 -20.15
N GLY A 130 -15.11 6.46 -20.56
CA GLY A 130 -14.99 5.50 -21.66
C GLY A 130 -14.04 4.33 -21.36
N PRO A 131 -13.43 3.73 -22.41
CA PRO A 131 -12.60 2.53 -22.25
C PRO A 131 -11.38 2.71 -21.33
N VAL A 132 -10.82 3.92 -21.26
CA VAL A 132 -9.67 4.22 -20.39
C VAL A 132 -10.06 4.15 -18.93
N ALA A 133 -11.24 4.69 -18.57
CA ALA A 133 -11.74 4.58 -17.21
C ALA A 133 -12.02 3.11 -16.82
N LEU A 134 -12.63 2.35 -17.73
CA LEU A 134 -12.88 0.92 -17.51
C LEU A 134 -11.58 0.14 -17.33
N ALA A 135 -10.53 0.43 -18.12
CA ALA A 135 -9.22 -0.18 -17.96
C ALA A 135 -8.56 0.17 -16.61
N ALA A 136 -8.70 1.42 -16.17
CA ALA A 136 -8.20 1.86 -14.86
C ALA A 136 -8.94 1.17 -13.70
N ILE A 137 -10.27 1.02 -13.80
CA ILE A 137 -11.09 0.26 -12.84
C ILE A 137 -10.66 -1.21 -12.82
N ALA A 138 -10.51 -1.84 -13.99
CA ALA A 138 -10.06 -3.23 -14.09
C ALA A 138 -8.66 -3.42 -13.48
N LEU A 139 -7.74 -2.47 -13.72
CA LEU A 139 -6.43 -2.48 -13.05
C LEU A 139 -6.59 -2.36 -11.54
N ALA A 140 -7.44 -1.46 -11.03
CA ALA A 140 -7.66 -1.30 -9.60
C ALA A 140 -8.20 -2.58 -8.94
N ILE A 141 -9.17 -3.25 -9.57
CA ILE A 141 -9.72 -4.52 -9.08
C ILE A 141 -8.66 -5.63 -9.05
N GLY A 142 -7.77 -5.68 -10.06
CA GLY A 142 -6.67 -6.65 -10.13
C GLY A 142 -5.44 -6.26 -9.31
N PHE A 143 -5.41 -5.07 -8.72
CA PHE A 143 -4.27 -4.58 -7.96
C PHE A 143 -4.37 -5.03 -6.51
N GLY A 144 -3.59 -6.04 -6.12
CA GLY A 144 -3.63 -6.66 -4.79
C GLY A 144 -3.61 -5.67 -3.63
N PRO A 145 -2.72 -4.63 -3.62
CA PRO A 145 -2.75 -3.61 -2.57
C PRO A 145 -4.07 -2.84 -2.47
N VAL A 146 -4.80 -2.63 -3.56
CA VAL A 146 -6.14 -2.00 -3.52
C VAL A 146 -7.14 -2.94 -2.87
N THR A 147 -7.16 -4.22 -3.29
CA THR A 147 -8.08 -5.20 -2.72
C THR A 147 -7.79 -5.47 -1.25
N SER A 148 -6.51 -5.47 -0.84
CA SER A 148 -6.11 -5.57 0.57
C SER A 148 -6.57 -4.37 1.39
N ASN A 149 -6.46 -3.13 0.87
CA ASN A 149 -7.04 -1.95 1.53
C ASN A 149 -8.54 -2.09 1.77
N LEU A 150 -9.28 -2.56 0.76
CA LEU A 150 -10.74 -2.74 0.87
C LEU A 150 -11.10 -3.85 1.85
N ALA A 151 -10.38 -4.98 1.81
CA ALA A 151 -10.64 -6.14 2.67
C ALA A 151 -10.29 -5.87 4.14
N LEU A 152 -9.23 -5.11 4.40
CA LEU A 152 -8.80 -4.76 5.76
C LEU A 152 -9.49 -3.52 6.31
N GLY A 153 -10.07 -2.67 5.46
CA GLY A 153 -10.64 -1.39 5.88
C GLY A 153 -9.61 -0.31 6.14
N GLN A 154 -8.47 -0.34 5.41
CA GLN A 154 -7.34 0.56 5.61
C GLN A 154 -7.58 1.99 5.10
N VAL A 155 -6.96 2.95 5.77
CA VAL A 155 -7.08 4.39 5.45
C VAL A 155 -6.24 4.82 4.26
N ALA A 156 -5.31 3.98 3.77
CA ALA A 156 -4.35 4.36 2.75
C ALA A 156 -5.02 4.77 1.42
N LEU A 157 -6.15 4.14 1.05
CA LEU A 157 -6.94 4.57 -0.12
C LEU A 157 -7.45 6.01 0.01
N LEU A 158 -8.01 6.36 1.18
CA LEU A 158 -8.50 7.71 1.44
C LEU A 158 -7.36 8.73 1.43
N ALA A 159 -6.24 8.39 2.08
CA ALA A 159 -5.06 9.24 2.12
C ALA A 159 -4.47 9.48 0.72
N LEU A 160 -4.37 8.42 -0.10
CA LEU A 160 -3.84 8.53 -1.45
C LEU A 160 -4.78 9.29 -2.39
N ALA A 161 -6.11 9.12 -2.26
CA ALA A 161 -7.08 9.92 -2.99
C ALA A 161 -6.94 11.41 -2.65
N GLY A 162 -6.76 11.75 -1.36
CA GLY A 162 -6.48 13.10 -0.91
C GLY A 162 -5.16 13.64 -1.47
N ALA A 163 -4.08 12.87 -1.41
CA ALA A 163 -2.79 13.26 -1.97
C ALA A 163 -2.88 13.51 -3.49
N THR A 164 -3.59 12.64 -4.20
CA THR A 164 -3.78 12.75 -5.64
C THR A 164 -4.65 13.95 -6.01
N LEU A 165 -5.68 14.28 -5.20
CA LEU A 165 -6.45 15.51 -5.32
C LEU A 165 -5.53 16.73 -5.19
N ALA A 166 -4.73 16.80 -4.12
CA ALA A 166 -3.80 17.90 -3.89
C ALA A 166 -2.80 18.08 -5.05
N ALA A 167 -2.26 16.99 -5.58
CA ALA A 167 -1.31 17.02 -6.70
C ALA A 167 -1.97 17.52 -8.00
N ASN A 168 -3.23 17.13 -8.27
CA ASN A 168 -3.97 17.61 -9.46
C ASN A 168 -4.27 19.10 -9.41
N PHE A 169 -4.49 19.65 -8.23
CA PHE A 169 -4.88 21.05 -8.03
C PHE A 169 -3.83 21.83 -7.24
N ALA A 170 -2.54 21.55 -7.50
CA ALA A 170 -1.40 22.16 -6.81
C ALA A 170 -1.39 23.69 -6.89
N THR A 171 -2.05 24.30 -7.88
CA THR A 171 -2.23 25.76 -8.00
C THR A 171 -3.36 26.33 -7.12
N SER A 172 -4.14 25.48 -6.45
CA SER A 172 -5.26 25.85 -5.59
C SER A 172 -4.95 25.55 -4.12
N THR A 173 -4.81 26.59 -3.30
CA THR A 173 -4.58 26.46 -1.86
C THR A 173 -5.67 25.63 -1.17
N GLY A 174 -6.95 25.83 -1.52
CA GLY A 174 -8.07 25.11 -0.90
C GLY A 174 -8.04 23.60 -1.17
N TYR A 175 -7.92 23.21 -2.45
CA TYR A 175 -7.82 21.78 -2.78
C TYR A 175 -6.57 21.13 -2.21
N THR A 176 -5.46 21.85 -2.17
CA THR A 176 -4.21 21.34 -1.56
C THR A 176 -4.38 21.18 -0.04
N ALA A 177 -5.08 22.11 0.62
CA ALA A 177 -5.35 22.00 2.05
C ALA A 177 -6.25 20.79 2.37
N VAL A 178 -7.36 20.62 1.65
CA VAL A 178 -8.26 19.48 1.82
C VAL A 178 -7.54 18.16 1.52
N GLY A 179 -6.87 18.07 0.38
CA GLY A 179 -6.15 16.85 -0.02
C GLY A 179 -5.00 16.52 0.92
N GLY A 180 -4.26 17.54 1.40
CA GLY A 180 -3.19 17.36 2.39
C GLY A 180 -3.71 16.89 3.75
N THR A 181 -4.86 17.39 4.19
CA THR A 181 -5.51 16.92 5.43
C THR A 181 -5.93 15.46 5.33
N LEU A 182 -6.53 15.03 4.20
CA LEU A 182 -6.87 13.63 3.96
C LEU A 182 -5.60 12.76 3.88
N ALA A 183 -4.56 13.22 3.20
CA ALA A 183 -3.29 12.51 3.10
C ALA A 183 -2.63 12.30 4.47
N ALA A 184 -2.80 13.22 5.41
CA ALA A 184 -2.26 13.12 6.76
C ALA A 184 -2.88 11.98 7.61
N PHE A 185 -3.94 11.31 7.14
CA PHE A 185 -4.47 10.10 7.78
C PHE A 185 -3.50 8.93 7.67
N GLN A 186 -2.68 8.91 6.62
CA GLN A 186 -1.59 7.95 6.42
C GLN A 186 -0.30 8.73 6.15
N PRO A 187 0.50 9.06 7.18
CA PRO A 187 1.65 9.95 7.04
C PRO A 187 2.67 9.51 5.98
N ASN A 188 2.86 8.20 5.79
CA ASN A 188 3.73 7.66 4.75
C ASN A 188 3.31 8.12 3.35
N VAL A 189 2.01 8.08 3.05
CA VAL A 189 1.44 8.54 1.76
C VAL A 189 1.62 10.04 1.60
N ALA A 190 1.45 10.82 2.68
CA ALA A 190 1.61 12.28 2.66
C ALA A 190 3.01 12.72 2.24
N LEU A 191 4.06 11.90 2.45
CA LEU A 191 5.43 12.22 2.03
C LEU A 191 5.54 12.51 0.53
N ALA A 192 4.75 11.83 -0.32
CA ALA A 192 4.76 12.09 -1.76
C ALA A 192 4.36 13.52 -2.13
N LEU A 193 3.54 14.20 -1.29
CA LEU A 193 3.13 15.59 -1.50
C LEU A 193 4.26 16.60 -1.35
N LEU A 194 5.37 16.26 -0.69
CA LEU A 194 6.54 17.14 -0.60
C LEU A 194 7.13 17.46 -1.98
N SER A 195 6.91 16.57 -2.97
CA SER A 195 7.25 16.82 -4.38
C SER A 195 6.54 18.04 -4.98
N GLN A 196 5.44 18.46 -4.38
CA GLN A 196 4.60 19.58 -4.84
C GLN A 196 4.94 20.92 -4.15
N ALA A 197 5.83 20.91 -3.16
CA ALA A 197 6.22 22.10 -2.38
C ALA A 197 7.06 23.14 -3.16
N THR A 198 7.02 23.11 -4.48
CA THR A 198 7.72 24.06 -5.37
C THR A 198 6.89 25.32 -5.66
N GLN A 199 5.60 25.32 -5.36
CA GLN A 199 4.67 26.41 -5.64
C GLN A 199 4.18 27.02 -4.34
N ARG A 200 4.17 28.37 -4.26
CA ARG A 200 3.74 29.11 -3.05
C ARG A 200 2.32 28.73 -2.59
N ARG A 201 1.37 28.54 -3.53
CA ARG A 201 -0.01 28.17 -3.22
C ARG A 201 -0.10 26.74 -2.64
N THR A 202 0.70 25.82 -3.17
CA THR A 202 0.80 24.48 -2.61
C THR A 202 1.37 24.48 -1.21
N VAL A 203 2.47 25.23 -0.99
CA VAL A 203 3.09 25.36 0.35
C VAL A 203 2.08 25.91 1.34
N LEU A 204 1.34 26.96 0.96
CA LEU A 204 0.31 27.53 1.82
C LEU A 204 -0.82 26.53 2.12
N GLY A 205 -1.28 25.77 1.10
CA GLY A 205 -2.30 24.74 1.30
C GLY A 205 -1.81 23.61 2.22
N LEU A 206 -0.58 23.14 2.05
CA LEU A 206 0.02 22.13 2.94
C LEU A 206 0.22 22.67 4.37
N ALA A 207 0.59 23.95 4.51
CA ALA A 207 0.70 24.59 5.82
C ALA A 207 -0.66 24.69 6.53
N ILE A 208 -1.74 25.01 5.80
CA ILE A 208 -3.11 25.00 6.32
C ILE A 208 -3.51 23.56 6.72
N ALA A 209 -3.21 22.56 5.89
CA ALA A 209 -3.47 21.16 6.22
C ALA A 209 -2.73 20.73 7.49
N ALA A 210 -1.44 21.07 7.61
CA ALA A 210 -0.64 20.77 8.79
C ALA A 210 -1.17 21.47 10.05
N PHE A 211 -1.57 22.75 9.93
CA PHE A 211 -2.17 23.50 11.04
C PHE A 211 -3.51 22.87 11.48
N PHE A 212 -4.39 22.54 10.51
CA PHE A 212 -5.67 21.88 10.82
C PHE A 212 -5.46 20.51 11.46
N THR A 213 -4.57 19.71 10.91
CA THR A 213 -4.17 18.42 11.47
C THR A 213 -3.66 18.55 12.90
N TYR A 214 -2.77 19.53 13.13
CA TYR A 214 -2.26 19.82 14.47
C TYR A 214 -3.39 20.24 15.42
N ALA A 215 -4.25 21.17 15.00
CA ALA A 215 -5.32 21.71 15.84
C ALA A 215 -6.32 20.61 16.24
N VAL A 216 -6.76 19.77 15.29
CA VAL A 216 -7.67 18.66 15.57
C VAL A 216 -7.01 17.63 16.49
N GLY A 217 -5.75 17.29 16.25
CA GLY A 217 -4.98 16.41 17.12
C GLY A 217 -4.79 16.97 18.53
N ALA A 218 -4.56 18.31 18.65
CA ALA A 218 -4.44 18.98 19.94
C ALA A 218 -5.77 19.00 20.73
N LEU A 219 -6.91 19.14 20.03
CA LEU A 219 -8.22 19.00 20.66
C LEU A 219 -8.47 17.56 21.12
N ALA A 220 -7.96 16.57 20.40
CA ALA A 220 -8.15 15.17 20.71
C ALA A 220 -7.23 14.66 21.85
N ARG A 221 -5.98 15.16 21.95
CA ARG A 221 -4.94 14.60 22.82
C ARG A 221 -4.09 15.64 23.57
N GLY A 222 -4.36 16.92 23.37
CA GLY A 222 -3.56 18.01 23.93
C GLY A 222 -2.42 18.46 23.00
N PRO A 223 -1.82 19.64 23.28
CA PRO A 223 -0.89 20.31 22.35
C PRO A 223 0.44 19.59 22.13
N VAL A 224 0.84 18.69 23.04
CA VAL A 224 2.10 17.92 22.93
C VAL A 224 1.97 16.61 22.15
N TRP A 225 0.77 16.35 21.61
CA TRP A 225 0.47 15.10 20.89
C TRP A 225 1.48 14.70 19.78
N PRO A 226 2.12 15.62 19.03
CA PRO A 226 3.05 15.20 18.00
C PRO A 226 4.26 14.44 18.59
N VAL A 227 4.75 14.88 19.74
CA VAL A 227 5.87 14.21 20.43
C VAL A 227 5.44 12.87 21.01
N GLU A 228 4.25 12.81 21.61
CA GLU A 228 3.69 11.56 22.14
C GLU A 228 3.46 10.55 21.02
N TYR A 229 2.94 11.00 19.89
CA TYR A 229 2.69 10.15 18.73
C TYR A 229 4.00 9.62 18.09
N LEU A 230 5.04 10.45 17.98
CA LEU A 230 6.34 9.99 17.53
C LEU A 230 6.95 8.94 18.47
N ARG A 231 6.78 9.09 19.78
CA ARG A 231 7.22 8.07 20.75
C ARG A 231 6.44 6.77 20.60
N LEU A 232 5.13 6.86 20.36
CA LEU A 232 4.28 5.71 20.06
C LEU A 232 4.77 4.98 18.80
N LEU A 233 4.98 5.71 17.70
CA LEU A 233 5.49 5.13 16.46
C LEU A 233 6.86 4.48 16.64
N ALA A 234 7.76 5.09 17.41
CA ALA A 234 9.07 4.50 17.71
C ALA A 234 8.93 3.20 18.51
N ALA A 235 8.03 3.14 19.49
CA ALA A 235 7.76 1.93 20.26
C ALA A 235 7.18 0.81 19.37
N HIS A 236 6.24 1.13 18.49
CA HIS A 236 5.68 0.17 17.53
C HIS A 236 6.70 -0.27 16.49
N HIS A 237 7.55 0.63 16.00
CA HIS A 237 8.65 0.25 15.11
C HIS A 237 9.59 -0.75 15.80
N GLY A 238 9.90 -0.57 17.08
CA GLY A 238 10.67 -1.55 17.86
C GLY A 238 9.96 -2.91 18.00
N ALA A 239 8.64 -2.94 17.94
CA ALA A 239 7.84 -4.15 18.06
C ALA A 239 7.75 -4.96 16.75
N GLU A 240 7.60 -4.29 15.61
CA GLU A 240 7.30 -4.98 14.35
C GLU A 240 8.16 -4.55 13.15
N GLY A 241 9.00 -3.54 13.28
CA GLY A 241 9.72 -2.95 12.13
C GLY A 241 10.58 -3.92 11.32
N LEU A 242 10.95 -5.06 11.86
CA LEU A 242 11.71 -6.12 11.19
C LEU A 242 10.90 -7.41 10.94
N THR A 243 9.62 -7.44 11.27
CA THR A 243 8.81 -8.65 11.12
C THR A 243 8.41 -8.92 9.67
N ALA A 244 7.88 -10.10 9.41
CA ALA A 244 7.49 -10.56 8.07
C ALA A 244 6.34 -9.75 7.45
N ILE A 245 5.55 -9.04 8.25
CA ILE A 245 4.46 -8.18 7.76
C ILE A 245 4.96 -6.84 7.21
N GLN A 246 6.20 -6.45 7.50
CA GLN A 246 6.80 -5.20 7.03
C GLN A 246 7.48 -5.39 5.67
N HIS A 247 7.20 -4.51 4.73
CA HIS A 247 7.77 -4.50 3.38
C HIS A 247 8.86 -3.42 3.21
N THR A 248 9.47 -3.02 4.31
CA THR A 248 10.58 -2.05 4.29
C THR A 248 11.90 -2.72 3.87
N PRO A 249 12.85 -1.98 3.29
CA PRO A 249 14.18 -2.52 2.99
C PRO A 249 14.89 -3.12 4.21
N ALA A 250 14.69 -2.54 5.40
CA ALA A 250 15.23 -3.07 6.66
C ALA A 250 14.68 -4.46 7.00
N ALA A 251 13.36 -4.64 6.94
CA ALA A 251 12.70 -5.91 7.23
C ALA A 251 13.06 -7.01 6.20
N ILE A 252 13.22 -6.62 4.94
CA ILE A 252 13.63 -7.56 3.88
C ILE A 252 15.07 -8.01 4.09
N ALA A 253 16.00 -7.09 4.39
CA ALA A 253 17.38 -7.43 4.70
C ALA A 253 17.47 -8.38 5.92
N PHE A 254 16.71 -8.09 6.98
CA PHE A 254 16.61 -8.97 8.15
C PHE A 254 16.09 -10.35 7.76
N GLY A 255 15.07 -10.44 6.95
CA GLY A 255 14.49 -11.70 6.49
C GLY A 255 15.45 -12.54 5.62
N PHE A 256 16.45 -11.91 4.98
CA PHE A 256 17.58 -12.59 4.32
C PHE A 256 18.72 -12.98 5.28
N GLY A 257 18.57 -12.74 6.58
CA GLY A 257 19.54 -13.14 7.61
C GLY A 257 20.50 -12.03 8.05
N ALA A 258 20.29 -10.77 7.65
CA ALA A 258 21.05 -9.66 8.23
C ALA A 258 20.74 -9.53 9.73
N SER A 259 21.72 -9.09 10.52
CA SER A 259 21.44 -8.76 11.92
C SER A 259 20.45 -7.58 12.01
N PRO A 260 19.68 -7.43 13.09
CA PRO A 260 18.77 -6.29 13.25
C PRO A 260 19.44 -4.93 13.04
N ALA A 261 20.66 -4.77 13.58
CA ALA A 261 21.43 -3.53 13.42
C ALA A 261 21.81 -3.28 11.96
N LEU A 262 22.28 -4.31 11.25
CA LEU A 262 22.63 -4.20 9.82
C LEU A 262 21.40 -3.93 8.96
N GLY A 263 20.28 -4.64 9.19
CA GLY A 263 19.03 -4.40 8.49
C GLY A 263 18.55 -2.96 8.64
N THR A 264 18.54 -2.45 9.87
CA THR A 264 18.18 -1.05 10.17
C THR A 264 19.12 -0.05 9.51
N ALA A 265 20.43 -0.30 9.55
CA ALA A 265 21.43 0.58 8.92
C ALA A 265 21.26 0.61 7.39
N LEU A 266 21.05 -0.54 6.76
CA LEU A 266 20.75 -0.65 5.33
C LEU A 266 19.47 0.10 4.95
N GLY A 267 18.38 -0.10 5.73
CA GLY A 267 17.13 0.61 5.54
C GLY A 267 17.31 2.13 5.62
N ALA A 268 18.03 2.61 6.63
CA ALA A 268 18.33 4.04 6.79
C ALA A 268 19.18 4.59 5.62
N ALA A 269 20.20 3.86 5.19
CA ALA A 269 21.03 4.26 4.05
C ALA A 269 20.21 4.36 2.76
N ILE A 270 19.34 3.36 2.48
CA ILE A 270 18.44 3.38 1.32
C ILE A 270 17.47 4.57 1.42
N ALA A 271 16.90 4.84 2.61
CA ALA A 271 15.99 5.97 2.80
C ALA A 271 16.69 7.31 2.50
N VAL A 272 17.90 7.53 3.02
CA VAL A 272 18.70 8.76 2.75
C VAL A 272 18.99 8.90 1.26
N LEU A 273 19.46 7.85 0.60
CA LEU A 273 19.75 7.87 -0.84
C LEU A 273 18.47 8.13 -1.66
N THR A 274 17.34 7.54 -1.25
CA THR A 274 16.05 7.75 -1.91
C THR A 274 15.57 9.19 -1.75
N VAL A 275 15.69 9.78 -0.57
CA VAL A 275 15.34 11.19 -0.35
C VAL A 275 16.21 12.10 -1.20
N ALA A 276 17.53 11.88 -1.21
CA ALA A 276 18.45 12.65 -2.06
C ALA A 276 18.09 12.51 -3.55
N GLY A 277 17.81 11.28 -4.00
CA GLY A 277 17.34 10.99 -5.35
C GLY A 277 16.00 11.69 -5.66
N ALA A 278 15.03 11.63 -4.76
CA ALA A 278 13.73 12.30 -4.92
C ALA A 278 13.89 13.83 -5.07
N VAL A 279 14.76 14.47 -4.29
CA VAL A 279 15.08 15.89 -4.41
C VAL A 279 15.68 16.20 -5.79
N ALA A 280 16.61 15.38 -6.27
CA ALA A 280 17.19 15.53 -7.60
C ALA A 280 16.14 15.37 -8.70
N LEU A 281 15.28 14.32 -8.59
CA LEU A 281 14.17 14.07 -9.53
C LEU A 281 13.17 15.22 -9.58
N CYS A 282 12.84 15.82 -8.44
CA CYS A 282 11.95 16.98 -8.38
C CYS A 282 12.48 18.20 -9.14
N ARG A 283 13.81 18.29 -9.32
CA ARG A 283 14.44 19.34 -10.13
C ARG A 283 14.46 18.99 -11.62
N MET A 284 14.52 17.71 -11.95
CA MET A 284 14.63 17.22 -13.32
C MET A 284 13.28 17.06 -14.02
N ILE A 285 12.22 16.76 -13.29
CA ILE A 285 10.88 16.53 -13.84
C ILE A 285 10.09 17.83 -13.80
N PRO A 286 9.79 18.46 -14.97
CA PRO A 286 9.08 19.74 -14.99
C PRO A 286 7.59 19.59 -14.67
N GLU A 287 6.96 18.49 -15.05
CA GLU A 287 5.54 18.22 -14.86
C GLU A 287 5.21 17.91 -13.39
N PRO A 288 4.35 18.71 -12.70
CA PRO A 288 4.07 18.51 -11.28
C PRO A 288 3.49 17.13 -10.95
N PHE A 289 2.53 16.65 -11.75
CA PHE A 289 1.90 15.37 -11.47
C PHE A 289 2.86 14.18 -11.70
N ALA A 290 3.75 14.25 -12.69
CA ALA A 290 4.79 13.25 -12.90
C ALA A 290 5.77 13.19 -11.71
N ARG A 291 6.16 14.35 -11.13
CA ARG A 291 6.95 14.40 -9.89
C ARG A 291 6.24 13.68 -8.75
N PHE A 292 4.95 13.97 -8.56
CA PHE A 292 4.14 13.30 -7.54
C PHE A 292 4.08 11.79 -7.78
N ALA A 293 3.81 11.36 -9.02
CA ALA A 293 3.77 9.94 -9.38
C ALA A 293 5.11 9.24 -9.11
N ALA A 294 6.24 9.85 -9.49
CA ALA A 294 7.56 9.33 -9.18
C ALA A 294 7.80 9.22 -7.66
N CYS A 295 7.41 10.25 -6.89
CA CYS A 295 7.55 10.22 -5.44
C CYS A 295 6.63 9.19 -4.77
N CYS A 296 5.42 8.94 -5.28
CA CYS A 296 4.57 7.83 -4.83
C CYS A 296 5.29 6.48 -4.94
N ALA A 297 5.98 6.24 -6.07
CA ALA A 297 6.76 5.01 -6.27
C ALA A 297 7.99 4.91 -5.32
N LEU A 298 8.48 6.03 -4.79
CA LEU A 298 9.63 6.07 -3.89
C LEU A 298 9.26 5.94 -2.41
N VAL A 299 7.99 6.12 -2.04
CA VAL A 299 7.53 6.03 -0.64
C VAL A 299 7.98 4.75 0.08
N PRO A 300 7.90 3.54 -0.53
CA PRO A 300 8.26 2.30 0.16
C PRO A 300 9.73 2.24 0.61
N PHE A 301 10.60 3.02 -0.03
CA PHE A 301 12.04 3.04 0.27
C PHE A 301 12.42 4.01 1.39
N VAL A 302 11.50 4.90 1.79
CA VAL A 302 11.73 5.88 2.85
C VAL A 302 10.86 5.64 4.09
N ALA A 303 9.79 4.88 3.94
CA ALA A 303 8.88 4.57 5.03
C ALA A 303 9.53 3.63 6.05
N THR A 304 9.35 3.92 7.34
CA THR A 304 9.79 3.05 8.44
C THR A 304 8.76 1.97 8.79
N PHE A 305 7.52 2.20 8.40
CA PHE A 305 6.39 1.29 8.44
C PHE A 305 5.80 1.19 7.05
N PHE A 306 5.69 -0.01 6.50
CA PHE A 306 5.12 -0.20 5.18
C PHE A 306 4.61 -1.64 5.03
N HIS A 307 3.30 -1.78 4.94
CA HIS A 307 2.63 -3.06 4.78
C HIS A 307 2.26 -3.33 3.31
N GLU A 308 1.75 -4.52 3.03
CA GLU A 308 1.32 -4.93 1.70
C GLU A 308 0.28 -3.99 1.08
N HIS A 309 -0.67 -3.53 1.88
CA HIS A 309 -1.73 -2.62 1.44
C HIS A 309 -1.22 -1.20 1.12
N ASP A 310 -0.09 -0.78 1.70
CA ASP A 310 0.51 0.54 1.45
C ASP A 310 1.08 0.66 0.02
N PHE A 311 1.34 -0.47 -0.67
CA PHE A 311 1.74 -0.46 -2.08
C PHE A 311 0.65 0.10 -3.01
N VAL A 312 -0.53 0.44 -2.50
CA VAL A 312 -1.53 1.19 -3.25
C VAL A 312 -0.95 2.49 -3.84
N VAL A 313 0.10 3.07 -3.25
CA VAL A 313 0.82 4.24 -3.77
C VAL A 313 1.38 4.01 -5.18
N ALA A 314 1.68 2.76 -5.55
CA ALA A 314 2.19 2.38 -6.87
C ALA A 314 1.11 2.48 -7.97
N TYR A 315 -0.18 2.55 -7.61
CA TYR A 315 -1.28 2.69 -8.57
C TYR A 315 -1.18 4.00 -9.36
N VAL A 316 -0.79 5.10 -8.72
CA VAL A 316 -0.66 6.42 -9.37
C VAL A 316 0.39 6.42 -10.49
N PRO A 317 1.67 6.03 -10.23
CA PRO A 317 2.66 5.94 -11.30
C PRO A 317 2.32 4.86 -12.33
N ALA A 318 1.64 3.77 -11.96
CA ALA A 318 1.19 2.76 -12.91
C ALA A 318 0.23 3.33 -13.96
N ILE A 319 -0.81 4.06 -13.54
CA ILE A 319 -1.73 4.76 -14.44
C ILE A 319 -0.99 5.80 -15.29
N TRP A 320 -0.16 6.62 -14.65
CA TRP A 320 0.58 7.66 -15.37
C TRP A 320 1.48 7.07 -16.46
N CYS A 321 2.26 6.04 -16.13
CA CYS A 321 3.14 5.36 -17.08
C CYS A 321 2.36 4.62 -18.18
N ALA A 322 1.26 3.96 -17.85
CA ALA A 322 0.43 3.26 -18.84
C ALA A 322 -0.05 4.19 -19.95
N LEU A 323 -0.36 5.45 -19.62
CA LEU A 323 -0.87 6.45 -20.55
C LEU A 323 0.22 7.22 -21.29
N ARG A 324 1.40 7.41 -20.66
CA ARG A 324 2.43 8.31 -21.18
C ARG A 324 3.67 7.62 -21.74
N SER A 325 4.03 6.41 -21.26
CA SER A 325 5.24 5.73 -21.71
C SER A 325 5.07 5.05 -23.07
N ARG A 326 6.19 4.87 -23.78
CA ARG A 326 6.26 4.23 -25.11
C ARG A 326 7.44 3.28 -25.20
N GLY A 327 7.40 2.35 -26.17
CA GLY A 327 8.50 1.45 -26.48
C GLY A 327 9.03 0.68 -25.27
N ALA A 328 10.36 0.63 -25.10
CA ALA A 328 10.99 -0.10 -23.99
C ALA A 328 10.58 0.41 -22.60
N ILE A 329 10.35 1.73 -22.46
CA ILE A 329 9.92 2.30 -21.18
C ILE A 329 8.52 1.83 -20.81
N ARG A 330 7.63 1.63 -21.79
CA ARG A 330 6.32 1.01 -21.53
C ARG A 330 6.45 -0.43 -21.05
N ALA A 331 7.37 -1.22 -21.62
CA ALA A 331 7.62 -2.58 -21.14
C ALA A 331 8.14 -2.61 -19.70
N VAL A 332 9.08 -1.70 -19.34
CA VAL A 332 9.55 -1.53 -17.96
C VAL A 332 8.39 -1.13 -17.03
N ALA A 333 7.56 -0.17 -17.43
CA ALA A 333 6.42 0.28 -16.64
C ALA A 333 5.39 -0.84 -16.43
N LEU A 334 5.11 -1.64 -17.46
CA LEU A 334 4.23 -2.80 -17.37
C LEU A 334 4.78 -3.83 -16.38
N THR A 335 6.06 -4.19 -16.48
CA THR A 335 6.73 -5.09 -15.52
C THR A 335 6.62 -4.53 -14.10
N GLY A 336 6.93 -3.25 -13.90
CA GLY A 336 6.82 -2.59 -12.60
C GLY A 336 5.40 -2.61 -12.04
N THR A 337 4.40 -2.32 -12.88
CA THR A 337 2.99 -2.38 -12.51
C THR A 337 2.58 -3.79 -12.05
N LEU A 338 2.95 -4.80 -12.82
CA LEU A 338 2.59 -6.19 -12.54
C LEU A 338 3.27 -6.69 -11.25
N PHE A 339 4.54 -6.34 -11.04
CA PHE A 339 5.25 -6.68 -9.79
C PHE A 339 4.64 -6.00 -8.56
N ALA A 340 4.25 -4.72 -8.68
CA ALA A 340 3.59 -4.00 -7.61
C ALA A 340 2.15 -4.45 -7.36
N ALA A 341 1.50 -5.08 -8.36
CA ALA A 341 0.10 -5.50 -8.28
C ALA A 341 -0.12 -6.76 -7.44
N ILE A 342 0.93 -7.55 -7.15
CA ILE A 342 0.77 -8.80 -6.40
C ILE A 342 1.03 -8.59 -4.92
N ASP A 343 0.00 -8.82 -4.15
CA ASP A 343 0.06 -8.90 -2.70
C ASP A 343 0.19 -10.37 -2.26
N TRP A 344 1.43 -10.87 -2.26
CA TRP A 344 1.72 -12.25 -1.83
C TRP A 344 1.29 -12.53 -0.40
N PHE A 345 1.51 -11.56 0.49
CA PHE A 345 1.19 -11.68 1.89
C PHE A 345 -0.33 -11.67 2.13
N GLY A 346 -1.04 -10.75 1.47
CA GLY A 346 -2.50 -10.71 1.52
C GLY A 346 -3.15 -11.99 0.99
N LEU A 347 -2.64 -12.53 -0.12
CA LEU A 347 -3.11 -13.80 -0.66
C LEU A 347 -2.88 -14.98 0.30
N ALA A 348 -1.78 -14.97 1.04
CA ALA A 348 -1.47 -16.01 2.01
C ALA A 348 -2.30 -15.90 3.30
N GLN A 349 -2.56 -14.68 3.76
CA GLN A 349 -3.28 -14.44 5.02
C GLN A 349 -4.79 -14.48 4.90
N ARG A 350 -5.32 -14.02 3.76
CA ARG A 350 -6.75 -13.83 3.55
C ARG A 350 -7.21 -14.66 2.37
N PRO A 351 -7.44 -15.97 2.57
CA PRO A 351 -8.03 -16.81 1.53
C PRO A 351 -9.53 -16.50 1.38
N ASP A 352 -9.88 -15.21 1.48
CA ASP A 352 -11.23 -14.73 1.27
C ASP A 352 -11.52 -14.55 -0.23
N GLY A 353 -12.81 -14.50 -0.57
CA GLY A 353 -13.24 -14.44 -1.96
C GLY A 353 -12.78 -13.21 -2.71
N LEU A 354 -12.44 -12.07 -2.03
CA LEU A 354 -12.15 -10.81 -2.70
C LEU A 354 -10.80 -10.83 -3.41
N ALA A 355 -9.71 -11.21 -2.71
CA ALA A 355 -8.37 -11.26 -3.30
C ALA A 355 -8.31 -12.32 -4.41
N GLN A 356 -8.92 -13.50 -4.19
CA GLN A 356 -9.02 -14.57 -5.18
C GLN A 356 -9.82 -14.14 -6.40
N SER A 357 -10.98 -13.51 -6.18
CA SER A 357 -11.84 -13.03 -7.26
C SER A 357 -11.14 -11.95 -8.08
N ALA A 358 -10.40 -11.03 -7.44
CA ALA A 358 -9.62 -10.01 -8.11
C ALA A 358 -8.52 -10.62 -8.99
N ALA A 359 -7.75 -11.57 -8.45
CA ALA A 359 -6.69 -12.27 -9.21
C ALA A 359 -7.26 -13.03 -10.41
N LEU A 360 -8.38 -13.75 -10.22
CA LEU A 360 -9.06 -14.50 -11.29
C LEU A 360 -9.66 -13.57 -12.33
N ALA A 361 -10.31 -12.47 -11.93
CA ALA A 361 -10.88 -11.48 -12.84
C ALA A 361 -9.78 -10.85 -13.71
N TRP A 362 -8.62 -10.54 -13.11
CA TRP A 362 -7.50 -9.99 -13.85
C TRP A 362 -6.87 -10.99 -14.81
N ALA A 363 -6.69 -12.24 -14.39
CA ALA A 363 -6.24 -13.32 -15.27
C ALA A 363 -7.18 -13.51 -16.46
N ALA A 364 -8.49 -13.50 -16.22
CA ALA A 364 -9.51 -13.61 -17.26
C ALA A 364 -9.47 -12.41 -18.22
N ALA A 365 -9.31 -11.18 -17.70
CA ALA A 365 -9.19 -9.96 -18.53
C ALA A 365 -7.93 -10.02 -19.42
N LEU A 366 -6.78 -10.43 -18.89
CA LEU A 366 -5.56 -10.61 -19.67
C LEU A 366 -5.70 -11.71 -20.72
N ALA A 367 -6.32 -12.84 -20.39
CA ALA A 367 -6.60 -13.91 -21.33
C ALA A 367 -7.53 -13.43 -22.46
N PHE A 368 -8.60 -12.70 -22.12
CA PHE A 368 -9.53 -12.14 -23.11
C PHE A 368 -8.83 -11.14 -24.04
N LEU A 369 -8.03 -10.24 -23.50
CA LEU A 369 -7.24 -9.30 -24.31
C LEU A 369 -6.27 -10.04 -25.23
N SER A 370 -5.65 -11.15 -24.76
CA SER A 370 -4.75 -11.95 -25.58
C SER A 370 -5.44 -12.61 -26.77
N MET A 371 -6.69 -13.01 -26.61
CA MET A 371 -7.46 -13.64 -27.69
C MET A 371 -7.92 -12.64 -28.76
N ARG A 372 -8.06 -11.36 -28.37
CA ARG A 372 -8.51 -10.28 -29.27
C ARG A 372 -7.38 -9.45 -29.86
N ALA A 373 -6.17 -9.60 -29.36
CA ALA A 373 -5.03 -8.83 -29.84
C ALA A 373 -4.49 -9.38 -31.16
N ASP A 374 -5.03 -8.88 -32.26
CA ASP A 374 -4.35 -8.90 -33.57
C ASP A 374 -3.22 -7.85 -33.66
N VAL A 375 -2.77 -7.37 -32.51
CA VAL A 375 -1.76 -6.31 -32.42
C VAL A 375 -0.39 -6.97 -32.46
N GLU A 376 0.41 -6.67 -33.46
CA GLU A 376 1.87 -6.85 -33.43
C GLU A 376 2.44 -6.07 -32.23
N LEU A 377 2.48 -6.70 -31.08
CA LEU A 377 3.10 -6.12 -29.90
C LEU A 377 4.63 -6.18 -30.07
N ASP A 378 5.26 -5.07 -29.80
CA ASP A 378 6.73 -4.93 -29.72
C ASP A 378 7.32 -6.12 -28.93
N ALA A 379 8.36 -6.76 -29.47
CA ALA A 379 9.06 -7.89 -28.85
C ALA A 379 9.46 -7.59 -27.40
N LYS A 380 9.70 -6.32 -27.06
CA LYS A 380 10.01 -5.86 -25.70
C LYS A 380 8.87 -6.07 -24.68
N ILE A 381 7.63 -5.86 -25.10
CA ILE A 381 6.45 -6.11 -24.25
C ILE A 381 6.26 -7.63 -24.07
N SER A 382 6.47 -8.42 -25.12
CA SER A 382 6.40 -9.88 -25.02
C SER A 382 7.45 -10.44 -24.03
N ILE A 383 8.67 -9.92 -24.08
CA ILE A 383 9.76 -10.27 -23.13
C ILE A 383 9.36 -9.87 -21.71
N ALA A 384 8.85 -8.65 -21.52
CA ALA A 384 8.43 -8.15 -20.21
C ALA A 384 7.34 -9.06 -19.60
N LEU A 385 6.33 -9.44 -20.39
CA LEU A 385 5.26 -10.33 -19.96
C LEU A 385 5.78 -11.74 -19.64
N ALA A 386 6.73 -12.26 -20.41
CA ALA A 386 7.37 -13.54 -20.14
C ALA A 386 8.17 -13.52 -18.83
N VAL A 387 8.94 -12.45 -18.57
CA VAL A 387 9.66 -12.25 -17.31
C VAL A 387 8.69 -12.22 -16.13
N VAL A 388 7.59 -11.49 -16.24
CA VAL A 388 6.55 -11.43 -15.20
C VAL A 388 5.94 -12.81 -14.97
N ALA A 389 5.60 -13.55 -16.03
CA ALA A 389 5.02 -14.87 -15.91
C ALA A 389 5.96 -15.86 -15.19
N ILE A 390 7.25 -15.82 -15.53
CA ILE A 390 8.29 -16.64 -14.87
C ILE A 390 8.41 -16.26 -13.40
N ALA A 391 8.49 -14.95 -13.11
CA ALA A 391 8.63 -14.46 -11.74
C ALA A 391 7.42 -14.83 -10.88
N PHE A 392 6.20 -14.73 -11.41
CA PHE A 392 4.98 -15.11 -10.71
C PHE A 392 4.87 -16.61 -10.52
N GLY A 393 5.22 -17.41 -11.53
CA GLY A 393 5.28 -18.87 -11.41
C GLY A 393 6.28 -19.30 -10.33
N ALA A 394 7.49 -18.73 -10.34
CA ALA A 394 8.48 -18.98 -9.31
C ALA A 394 8.01 -18.53 -7.92
N GLY A 395 7.36 -17.34 -7.84
CA GLY A 395 6.77 -16.83 -6.61
C GLY A 395 5.68 -17.74 -6.05
N ALA A 396 4.80 -18.27 -6.89
CA ALA A 396 3.79 -19.25 -6.49
C ALA A 396 4.42 -20.53 -5.94
N VAL A 397 5.46 -21.06 -6.59
CA VAL A 397 6.20 -22.23 -6.09
C VAL A 397 6.82 -21.94 -4.72
N LEU A 398 7.46 -20.78 -4.53
CA LEU A 398 8.02 -20.37 -3.24
C LEU A 398 6.95 -20.27 -2.15
N ALA A 399 5.84 -19.60 -2.45
CA ALA A 399 4.73 -19.45 -1.50
C ALA A 399 4.10 -20.80 -1.12
N LEU A 400 4.07 -21.77 -2.07
CA LEU A 400 3.56 -23.12 -1.83
C LEU A 400 4.52 -24.01 -1.03
N SER A 401 5.82 -23.82 -1.18
CA SER A 401 6.85 -24.67 -0.58
C SER A 401 7.34 -24.21 0.79
N HIS A 402 6.96 -22.98 1.22
CA HIS A 402 7.40 -22.43 2.50
C HIS A 402 6.20 -22.06 3.37
N PRO A 403 6.29 -22.21 4.71
CA PRO A 403 5.23 -21.80 5.63
C PRO A 403 4.91 -20.31 5.45
N ALA A 404 3.63 -19.99 5.31
CA ALA A 404 3.21 -18.60 5.21
C ALA A 404 3.40 -17.89 6.56
N PRO A 405 3.86 -16.62 6.59
CA PRO A 405 3.98 -15.85 7.81
C PRO A 405 2.62 -15.27 8.21
N VAL A 406 1.72 -16.15 8.66
CA VAL A 406 0.34 -15.83 9.02
C VAL A 406 0.11 -16.11 10.51
N TRP A 407 -0.94 -15.49 11.07
CA TRP A 407 -1.34 -15.73 12.45
C TRP A 407 -1.83 -17.16 12.62
N PRO A 408 -1.17 -17.97 13.46
CA PRO A 408 -1.58 -19.36 13.67
C PRO A 408 -2.77 -19.45 14.63
N ASP A 409 -3.57 -20.50 14.45
CA ASP A 409 -4.69 -20.80 15.35
C ASP A 409 -4.25 -21.05 16.81
N THR A 410 -2.97 -21.39 17.01
CA THR A 410 -2.37 -21.65 18.33
C THR A 410 -2.32 -20.43 19.24
N LEU A 411 -2.55 -19.21 18.72
CA LEU A 411 -2.65 -17.99 19.56
C LEU A 411 -4.00 -17.85 20.28
N THR A 412 -4.94 -18.76 20.10
CA THR A 412 -6.27 -18.72 20.73
C THR A 412 -6.25 -18.66 22.26
N SER A 413 -5.18 -19.12 22.92
CA SER A 413 -5.00 -19.12 24.38
C SER A 413 -4.01 -18.07 24.89
N PHE A 414 -3.63 -17.12 24.04
CA PHE A 414 -2.66 -16.09 24.44
C PHE A 414 -3.26 -15.08 25.40
N HIS A 415 -2.66 -14.94 26.58
CA HIS A 415 -2.98 -13.88 27.54
C HIS A 415 -1.74 -13.03 27.78
N ALA A 416 -1.86 -11.73 27.50
CA ALA A 416 -0.75 -10.80 27.68
C ALA A 416 -0.53 -10.45 29.17
N PRO A 417 0.71 -10.52 29.68
CA PRO A 417 1.03 -10.09 31.03
C PRO A 417 0.57 -8.64 31.30
N PRO A 418 -0.06 -8.36 32.46
CA PRO A 418 -0.64 -7.02 32.75
C PRO A 418 0.37 -5.87 32.72
N ALA A 419 1.62 -6.15 33.02
CA ALA A 419 2.69 -5.13 33.10
C ALA A 419 3.20 -4.66 31.73
N LEU A 420 2.90 -5.37 30.64
CA LEU A 420 3.40 -5.03 29.31
C LEU A 420 2.62 -3.85 28.68
N SER A 421 3.33 -2.95 28.01
CA SER A 421 2.74 -1.94 27.16
C SER A 421 2.13 -2.57 25.90
N VAL A 422 1.26 -1.81 25.18
CA VAL A 422 0.66 -2.26 23.92
C VAL A 422 1.71 -2.73 22.91
N ALA A 423 2.77 -1.94 22.69
CA ALA A 423 3.84 -2.30 21.77
C ALA A 423 4.61 -3.58 22.20
N GLN A 424 4.82 -3.77 23.50
CA GLN A 424 5.47 -5.00 24.01
C GLN A 424 4.59 -6.22 23.84
N VAL A 425 3.28 -6.09 24.04
CA VAL A 425 2.32 -7.18 23.78
C VAL A 425 2.32 -7.51 22.31
N TRP A 426 2.21 -6.51 21.43
CA TRP A 426 2.27 -6.69 19.99
C TRP A 426 3.55 -7.40 19.55
N ALA A 427 4.72 -7.00 20.09
CA ALA A 427 5.99 -7.68 19.83
C ALA A 427 5.98 -9.15 20.31
N LEU A 428 5.32 -9.45 21.41
CA LEU A 428 5.20 -10.81 21.92
C LEU A 428 4.31 -11.67 21.03
N GLU A 429 3.19 -11.13 20.57
CA GLU A 429 2.27 -11.79 19.62
C GLU A 429 2.99 -12.10 18.31
N GLN A 430 3.69 -11.12 17.71
CA GLN A 430 4.48 -11.28 16.51
C GLN A 430 5.49 -12.43 16.62
N ARG A 431 6.20 -12.50 17.77
CA ARG A 431 7.16 -13.58 18.03
C ARG A 431 6.47 -14.94 18.15
N ARG A 432 5.35 -15.02 18.86
CA ARG A 432 4.59 -16.28 19.04
C ARG A 432 3.95 -16.76 17.73
N ALA A 433 3.53 -15.81 16.88
CA ALA A 433 3.04 -16.10 15.56
C ALA A 433 4.14 -16.54 14.56
N GLY A 434 5.41 -16.45 14.95
CA GLY A 434 6.54 -16.75 14.06
C GLY A 434 6.84 -15.66 13.04
N LEU A 435 6.14 -14.50 13.11
CA LEU A 435 6.30 -13.38 12.18
C LEU A 435 7.62 -12.62 12.36
N ALA A 436 8.25 -12.76 13.52
CA ALA A 436 9.56 -12.19 13.82
C ALA A 436 10.74 -13.09 13.36
N ALA A 437 10.48 -14.27 12.79
CA ALA A 437 11.53 -15.16 12.31
C ALA A 437 11.96 -14.76 10.88
N PRO A 438 13.27 -14.79 10.58
CA PRO A 438 13.76 -14.58 9.23
C PRO A 438 13.23 -15.65 8.28
N SER A 439 12.85 -15.22 7.07
CA SER A 439 12.44 -16.12 5.98
C SER A 439 12.91 -15.55 4.64
N TRP A 440 13.93 -16.20 4.06
CA TRP A 440 14.48 -15.78 2.77
C TRP A 440 13.44 -15.85 1.65
N ALA A 441 12.60 -16.88 1.63
CA ALA A 441 11.59 -17.09 0.60
C ALA A 441 10.55 -15.96 0.62
N TRP A 442 10.00 -15.66 1.80
CA TRP A 442 9.05 -14.56 1.95
C TRP A 442 9.70 -13.19 1.78
N SER A 443 11.00 -13.06 2.07
CA SER A 443 11.74 -11.82 1.78
C SER A 443 11.89 -11.61 0.28
N LEU A 444 12.13 -12.68 -0.49
CA LEU A 444 12.19 -12.61 -1.95
C LEU A 444 10.82 -12.21 -2.54
N LEU A 445 9.72 -12.77 -2.02
CA LEU A 445 8.37 -12.40 -2.45
C LEU A 445 8.05 -10.93 -2.13
N ARG A 446 8.45 -10.43 -0.96
CA ARG A 446 8.30 -9.02 -0.57
C ARG A 446 9.17 -8.07 -1.40
N LEU A 447 10.28 -8.56 -1.95
CA LEU A 447 11.14 -7.75 -2.83
C LEU A 447 10.47 -7.44 -4.17
N MET A 448 9.56 -8.30 -4.67
CA MET A 448 8.87 -8.06 -5.96
C MET A 448 8.13 -6.72 -6.02
N PRO A 449 7.22 -6.38 -5.09
CA PRO A 449 6.53 -5.09 -5.17
C PRO A 449 7.47 -3.90 -4.97
N LEU A 450 8.56 -4.04 -4.18
CA LEU A 450 9.59 -2.99 -4.12
C LEU A 450 10.29 -2.79 -5.46
N ALA A 451 10.70 -3.89 -6.11
CA ALA A 451 11.27 -3.82 -7.46
C ALA A 451 10.27 -3.19 -8.45
N GLY A 452 8.99 -3.53 -8.33
CA GLY A 452 7.91 -2.91 -9.08
C GLY A 452 7.87 -1.40 -8.92
N CYS A 453 7.96 -0.90 -7.69
CA CYS A 453 8.01 0.53 -7.40
C CYS A 453 9.27 1.19 -7.97
N ALA A 454 10.44 0.55 -7.87
CA ALA A 454 11.68 1.08 -8.47
C ALA A 454 11.56 1.19 -9.99
N LEU A 455 11.02 0.18 -10.66
CA LEU A 455 10.80 0.19 -12.11
C LEU A 455 9.80 1.28 -12.52
N LEU A 456 8.73 1.49 -11.76
CA LEU A 456 7.76 2.55 -11.99
C LEU A 456 8.37 3.94 -11.79
N ALA A 457 9.18 4.15 -10.75
CA ALA A 457 9.91 5.39 -10.54
C ALA A 457 10.83 5.68 -11.73
N PHE A 458 11.63 4.69 -12.16
CA PHE A 458 12.49 4.80 -13.32
C PHE A 458 11.71 5.14 -14.60
N ALA A 459 10.62 4.40 -14.88
CA ALA A 459 9.80 4.62 -16.06
C ALA A 459 9.17 6.02 -16.06
N THR A 460 8.72 6.51 -14.91
CA THR A 460 8.15 7.86 -14.76
C THR A 460 9.21 8.92 -15.10
N VAL A 461 10.41 8.79 -14.56
CA VAL A 461 11.51 9.72 -14.86
C VAL A 461 11.86 9.74 -16.35
N ARG A 462 12.05 8.54 -16.94
CA ARG A 462 12.43 8.42 -18.35
C ARG A 462 11.37 8.93 -19.30
N THR A 463 10.09 8.79 -18.94
CA THR A 463 8.97 9.31 -19.74
C THR A 463 8.84 10.83 -19.62
N SER A 464 9.22 11.42 -18.47
CA SER A 464 9.15 12.87 -18.23
C SER A 464 10.35 13.64 -18.72
N ALA A 465 11.48 12.97 -19.00
CA ALA A 465 12.67 13.63 -19.49
C ALA A 465 12.38 14.26 -20.88
N PRO A 466 12.77 15.52 -21.12
CA PRO A 466 12.64 16.10 -22.44
C PRO A 466 13.39 15.22 -23.46
N ALA A 467 12.77 14.99 -24.60
CA ALA A 467 13.43 14.29 -25.70
C ALA A 467 14.76 15.05 -26.00
N VAL A 468 15.88 14.36 -25.84
CA VAL A 468 17.15 14.90 -26.33
C VAL A 468 16.96 15.15 -27.81
N SER A 469 16.87 16.42 -28.20
CA SER A 469 16.77 16.76 -29.62
C SER A 469 18.04 16.23 -30.30
N ASP A 470 17.87 15.21 -31.14
CA ASP A 470 18.90 14.78 -32.10
C ASP A 470 19.17 15.95 -33.08
N SER A 471 19.79 17.00 -32.56
CA SER A 471 20.21 18.16 -33.37
C SER A 471 21.58 17.93 -34.00
N THR A 472 21.99 16.67 -34.14
CA THR A 472 23.21 16.30 -34.88
C THR A 472 22.94 15.14 -35.83
N ARG A 473 22.16 15.41 -36.88
CA ARG A 473 22.25 14.70 -38.16
C ARG A 473 22.15 15.67 -39.31
#